data_ab05973e9a4ae8a6815ea0da7b633d77
#
_entry.id   ab05973e9a4ae8a6815ea0da7b633d77
#
_cell.length_a   1.000
_cell.length_b   1.000
_cell.length_c   1.000
_cell.angle_alpha   90.00
_cell.angle_beta   90.00
_cell.angle_gamma   90.00
#
_symmetry.space_group_name_H-M   'P 1'
#
loop_
_entity.id
_entity.type
_entity.pdbx_description
1 polymer ?
#
loop_
_entity_poly.entity_id
_entity_poly.type
_entity_poly.pdbx_seq_one_letter_code
_entity_poly.pdbx_strand_id
1 'polypeptide(L)'
;LFRSDVVSNNIANASTVGFKASRAQFAEIYANSVSGGSNAGQGVELTEIRADFSQGSLDFTGSGLDLAISGNGFFVVSNGGASEYTRAGSFIVDRDGYLTNESGNRLQGYQGNTDGVITGELGDLFIDTTLVDPKVTSKVTITSNLDSREATPTTTPFASTDPTSYNSTTSTTIYDSLGNSHVLQLYYVKTATANTWDVYTSVDGGTPPAATQISFDPDGTLAAASNNSIAITTPAAELLSAAGVATGAADLTYTVDILATTQLGTDFSVNSATQDGYGAGQLISF
;
A
#
# COMPACT_ATOMS: atom_id res chain seq x y z
N LEU A 1 -13.07 49.09 22.30
CA LEU A 1 -12.11 48.11 22.81
C LEU A 1 -12.39 46.71 22.21
N PHE A 2 -13.48 46.04 22.52
CA PHE A 2 -13.74 44.64 22.08
C PHE A 2 -13.69 44.40 20.56
N ARG A 3 -14.18 45.36 19.74
CA ARG A 3 -14.11 45.20 18.27
C ARG A 3 -12.66 45.27 17.76
N SER A 4 -11.85 46.16 18.35
CA SER A 4 -10.43 46.29 18.01
C SER A 4 -9.66 45.06 18.41
N ASP A 5 -9.97 44.44 19.56
CA ASP A 5 -9.30 43.23 20.06
C ASP A 5 -9.55 42.03 19.12
N VAL A 6 -10.80 41.82 18.68
CA VAL A 6 -11.15 40.78 17.73
C VAL A 6 -10.46 40.98 16.37
N VAL A 7 -10.46 42.24 15.86
CA VAL A 7 -9.80 42.56 14.57
C VAL A 7 -8.29 42.35 14.69
N SER A 8 -7.69 42.81 15.78
CA SER A 8 -6.23 42.67 16.00
C SER A 8 -5.84 41.19 16.10
N ASN A 9 -6.65 40.36 16.77
CA ASN A 9 -6.41 38.93 16.85
C ASN A 9 -6.52 38.26 15.47
N ASN A 10 -7.53 38.62 14.67
CA ASN A 10 -7.68 38.09 13.32
C ASN A 10 -6.49 38.47 12.42
N ILE A 11 -6.00 39.72 12.54
CA ILE A 11 -4.82 40.19 11.76
C ILE A 11 -3.56 39.47 12.21
N ALA A 12 -3.33 39.35 13.52
CA ALA A 12 -2.16 38.67 14.06
C ALA A 12 -2.05 37.22 13.62
N ASN A 13 -3.19 36.56 13.40
CA ASN A 13 -3.28 35.14 13.02
C ASN A 13 -3.67 34.90 11.55
N ALA A 14 -3.63 35.94 10.70
CA ALA A 14 -4.03 35.87 9.29
C ALA A 14 -3.20 34.82 8.50
N SER A 15 -1.95 34.58 8.90
CA SER A 15 -1.06 33.57 8.29
C SER A 15 -0.96 32.30 9.09
N THR A 16 -1.76 32.11 10.16
CA THR A 16 -1.72 30.92 11.00
C THR A 16 -2.56 29.82 10.35
N VAL A 17 -1.95 28.67 10.07
CA VAL A 17 -2.63 27.51 9.48
C VAL A 17 -3.75 27.03 10.39
N GLY A 18 -4.94 26.83 9.82
CA GLY A 18 -6.11 26.35 10.56
C GLY A 18 -6.79 27.39 11.44
N PHE A 19 -6.31 28.63 11.51
CA PHE A 19 -6.96 29.70 12.27
C PHE A 19 -8.35 30.00 11.71
N LYS A 20 -9.33 30.19 12.61
CA LYS A 20 -10.69 30.61 12.29
C LYS A 20 -10.95 32.01 12.83
N ALA A 21 -11.19 32.94 11.91
CA ALA A 21 -11.48 34.33 12.25
C ALA A 21 -12.72 34.44 13.12
N SER A 22 -12.72 35.39 14.03
CA SER A 22 -13.88 35.67 14.87
C SER A 22 -14.52 36.98 14.48
N ARG A 23 -15.83 37.08 14.67
CA ARG A 23 -16.62 38.32 14.42
C ARG A 23 -17.39 38.67 15.68
N ALA A 24 -17.28 39.94 16.10
CA ALA A 24 -18.07 40.50 17.17
C ALA A 24 -19.47 40.83 16.65
N GLN A 25 -20.51 40.39 17.33
CA GLN A 25 -21.91 40.72 17.06
C GLN A 25 -22.39 41.73 18.11
N PHE A 26 -23.04 42.78 17.63
CA PHE A 26 -23.57 43.84 18.48
C PHE A 26 -25.08 43.93 18.33
N ALA A 27 -25.80 44.16 19.44
CA ALA A 27 -27.22 44.47 19.46
C ALA A 27 -27.43 45.90 19.98
N GLU A 28 -28.37 46.60 19.39
CA GLU A 28 -28.80 47.89 19.87
C GLU A 28 -29.72 47.71 21.06
N ILE A 29 -29.46 48.48 22.13
CA ILE A 29 -30.30 48.51 23.31
C ILE A 29 -31.37 49.60 23.11
N TYR A 30 -32.61 49.19 22.93
CA TYR A 30 -33.74 50.10 22.90
C TYR A 30 -34.19 50.42 24.32
N ALA A 31 -34.06 51.69 24.73
CA ALA A 31 -34.66 52.15 25.96
C ALA A 31 -36.17 52.23 25.77
N ASN A 32 -36.90 51.45 26.55
CA ASN A 32 -38.35 51.53 26.59
C ASN A 32 -38.77 52.82 27.31
N SER A 33 -38.97 53.93 26.59
CA SER A 33 -39.43 55.19 27.17
C SER A 33 -40.94 55.15 27.30
N VAL A 34 -41.42 54.91 28.52
CA VAL A 34 -42.84 55.00 28.89
C VAL A 34 -43.31 56.49 28.90
N SER A 35 -42.47 57.45 28.57
CA SER A 35 -42.82 58.89 28.59
C SER A 35 -42.21 59.58 27.38
N GLY A 36 -42.99 59.96 26.42
CA GLY A 36 -42.90 60.66 25.15
C GLY A 36 -41.68 61.59 24.85
N GLY A 37 -40.46 61.14 25.07
CA GLY A 37 -39.26 61.85 24.70
C GLY A 37 -38.51 61.09 23.62
N SER A 38 -38.05 61.80 22.57
CA SER A 38 -37.15 61.28 21.54
C SER A 38 -35.78 60.98 22.18
N ASN A 39 -35.56 59.78 22.69
CA ASN A 39 -34.23 59.40 23.17
C ASN A 39 -33.40 58.86 22.02
N ALA A 40 -32.24 59.52 21.79
CA ALA A 40 -31.19 58.94 20.98
C ALA A 40 -30.79 57.58 21.55
N GLY A 41 -30.52 56.61 20.70
CA GLY A 41 -30.17 55.22 21.09
C GLY A 41 -29.09 55.21 22.18
N GLN A 42 -29.20 54.29 23.14
CA GLN A 42 -28.26 54.14 24.27
C GLN A 42 -26.98 53.38 23.91
N GLY A 43 -26.66 53.31 22.62
CA GLY A 43 -25.51 52.60 22.14
C GLY A 43 -25.75 51.13 21.79
N VAL A 44 -24.70 50.37 21.54
CA VAL A 44 -24.72 48.96 21.17
C VAL A 44 -23.96 48.18 22.22
N GLU A 45 -24.52 47.00 22.57
CA GLU A 45 -23.86 46.06 23.45
C GLU A 45 -23.25 44.89 22.64
N LEU A 46 -22.08 44.41 23.04
CA LEU A 46 -21.50 43.22 22.50
C LEU A 46 -22.33 41.98 22.96
N THR A 47 -23.02 41.34 22.02
CA THR A 47 -23.86 40.21 22.34
C THR A 47 -23.03 38.92 22.33
N GLU A 48 -22.17 38.73 21.34
CA GLU A 48 -21.43 37.49 21.15
C GLU A 48 -20.16 37.73 20.29
N ILE A 49 -19.12 36.96 20.55
CA ILE A 49 -17.99 36.78 19.63
C ILE A 49 -18.12 35.43 18.99
N ARG A 50 -18.44 35.36 17.70
CA ARG A 50 -18.67 34.15 16.96
C ARG A 50 -17.51 33.83 16.02
N ALA A 51 -16.97 32.60 16.12
CA ALA A 51 -15.98 32.12 15.17
C ALA A 51 -16.61 31.77 13.82
N ASP A 52 -15.93 32.09 12.74
CA ASP A 52 -16.32 31.75 11.37
C ASP A 52 -15.61 30.45 10.97
N PHE A 53 -16.37 29.35 10.89
CA PHE A 53 -15.86 28.03 10.52
C PHE A 53 -15.92 27.76 9.01
N SER A 54 -16.20 28.78 8.18
CA SER A 54 -16.17 28.60 6.72
C SER A 54 -14.81 28.09 6.23
N GLN A 55 -14.85 27.39 5.09
CA GLN A 55 -13.65 26.82 4.47
C GLN A 55 -12.80 27.95 3.89
N GLY A 56 -11.52 27.96 4.24
CA GLY A 56 -10.49 28.81 3.62
C GLY A 56 -9.87 28.17 2.38
N SER A 57 -8.85 28.83 1.81
CA SER A 57 -8.03 28.23 0.76
C SER A 57 -7.27 27.01 1.28
N LEU A 58 -7.06 26.03 0.38
CA LEU A 58 -6.20 24.90 0.63
C LEU A 58 -4.90 25.14 -0.13
N ASP A 59 -3.81 25.13 0.61
CA ASP A 59 -2.47 25.26 0.03
C ASP A 59 -1.82 23.87 -0.01
N PHE A 60 -1.20 23.55 -1.14
CA PHE A 60 -0.48 22.28 -1.32
C PHE A 60 0.99 22.49 -0.96
N THR A 61 1.45 21.70 -0.03
CA THR A 61 2.87 21.65 0.39
C THR A 61 3.56 20.45 -0.22
N GLY A 62 4.87 20.37 -0.09
CA GLY A 62 5.64 19.19 -0.51
C GLY A 62 5.71 18.08 0.55
N SER A 63 5.06 18.24 1.70
CA SER A 63 5.09 17.31 2.83
C SER A 63 3.86 16.40 2.83
N GLY A 64 4.06 15.08 2.90
CA GLY A 64 2.96 14.12 3.03
C GLY A 64 2.27 14.13 4.39
N LEU A 65 2.85 14.82 5.39
CA LEU A 65 2.30 14.95 6.73
C LEU A 65 1.50 16.22 6.94
N ASP A 66 1.45 17.11 5.96
CA ASP A 66 0.60 18.28 5.98
C ASP A 66 -0.80 17.89 5.51
N LEU A 67 -1.73 17.85 6.43
CA LEU A 67 -3.10 17.41 6.21
C LEU A 67 -4.06 18.60 6.22
N ALA A 68 -5.03 18.61 5.33
CA ALA A 68 -6.08 19.63 5.33
C ALA A 68 -7.48 18.98 5.27
N ILE A 69 -8.41 19.51 6.06
CA ILE A 69 -9.80 19.06 6.02
C ILE A 69 -10.57 19.91 4.99
N SER A 70 -11.11 19.23 3.98
CA SER A 70 -12.05 19.83 3.03
C SER A 70 -13.47 19.71 3.58
N GLY A 71 -14.09 20.85 3.91
CA GLY A 71 -15.43 20.90 4.51
C GLY A 71 -15.42 21.08 6.03
N ASN A 72 -16.44 20.56 6.70
CA ASN A 72 -16.64 20.70 8.14
C ASN A 72 -15.93 19.58 8.91
N GLY A 73 -15.43 19.88 10.12
CA GLY A 73 -14.79 18.91 11.02
C GLY A 73 -13.49 19.45 11.62
N PHE A 74 -12.85 18.67 12.45
CA PHE A 74 -11.61 18.98 13.14
C PHE A 74 -10.75 17.74 13.20
N PHE A 75 -9.44 17.92 13.23
CA PHE A 75 -8.54 16.87 13.69
C PHE A 75 -8.73 16.68 15.19
N VAL A 76 -8.73 15.44 15.62
CA VAL A 76 -8.74 15.09 17.04
C VAL A 76 -7.31 14.82 17.43
N VAL A 77 -6.83 15.48 18.47
CA VAL A 77 -5.48 15.26 19.01
C VAL A 77 -5.57 14.91 20.50
N SER A 78 -4.70 14.05 20.96
CA SER A 78 -4.61 13.62 22.36
C SER A 78 -3.52 14.41 23.07
N ASN A 79 -3.89 15.08 24.14
CA ASN A 79 -2.98 15.75 25.06
C ASN A 79 -2.98 14.99 26.41
N GLY A 80 -2.05 14.04 26.58
CA GLY A 80 -1.96 13.25 27.81
C GLY A 80 -3.22 12.47 28.15
N GLY A 81 -4.01 12.04 27.11
CA GLY A 81 -5.27 11.31 27.27
C GLY A 81 -6.51 12.18 27.20
N ALA A 82 -6.40 13.50 27.18
CA ALA A 82 -7.52 14.41 26.91
C ALA A 82 -7.62 14.68 25.40
N SER A 83 -8.83 14.57 24.84
CA SER A 83 -9.07 14.88 23.42
C SER A 83 -9.22 16.39 23.22
N GLU A 84 -8.44 16.94 22.33
CA GLU A 84 -8.51 18.31 21.85
C GLU A 84 -8.84 18.34 20.36
N TYR A 85 -9.36 19.47 19.87
CA TYR A 85 -9.76 19.62 18.49
C TYR A 85 -8.98 20.75 17.82
N THR A 86 -8.39 20.48 16.65
CA THR A 86 -7.63 21.47 15.89
C THR A 86 -7.98 21.46 14.42
N ARG A 87 -7.78 22.60 13.75
CA ARG A 87 -7.79 22.71 12.29
C ARG A 87 -6.38 22.84 11.70
N ALA A 88 -5.39 23.04 12.55
CA ALA A 88 -3.99 23.01 12.12
C ALA A 88 -3.62 21.58 11.73
N GLY A 89 -3.18 21.40 10.49
CA GLY A 89 -2.89 20.11 9.91
C GLY A 89 -1.41 19.86 9.65
N SER A 90 -0.53 20.64 10.24
CA SER A 90 0.91 20.41 10.20
C SER A 90 1.29 19.40 11.28
N PHE A 91 1.67 18.21 10.84
CA PHE A 91 2.07 17.12 11.74
C PHE A 91 3.51 16.69 11.44
N ILE A 92 4.16 16.18 12.47
CA ILE A 92 5.49 15.58 12.41
C ILE A 92 5.46 14.22 13.07
N VAL A 93 6.41 13.36 12.73
CA VAL A 93 6.59 12.07 13.42
C VAL A 93 7.58 12.29 14.56
N ASP A 94 7.17 11.90 15.77
CA ASP A 94 8.05 11.93 16.94
C ASP A 94 9.04 10.76 16.93
N ARG A 95 9.93 10.69 17.96
CA ARG A 95 10.93 9.62 18.10
C ARG A 95 10.33 8.23 18.28
N ASP A 96 9.10 8.19 18.78
CA ASP A 96 8.40 6.95 19.09
C ASP A 96 7.48 6.52 17.92
N GLY A 97 7.46 7.28 16.80
CA GLY A 97 6.68 7.00 15.61
C GLY A 97 5.28 7.61 15.59
N TYR A 98 4.87 8.36 16.61
CA TYR A 98 3.55 8.98 16.64
C TYR A 98 3.49 10.26 15.81
N LEU A 99 2.36 10.47 15.14
CA LEU A 99 2.08 11.74 14.49
C LEU A 99 1.68 12.77 15.55
N THR A 100 2.48 13.83 15.68
CA THR A 100 2.27 14.90 16.68
C THR A 100 2.18 16.25 16.00
N ASN A 101 1.44 17.16 16.61
CA ASN A 101 1.48 18.58 16.23
C ASN A 101 2.69 19.28 16.87
N GLU A 102 2.90 20.55 16.56
CA GLU A 102 4.00 21.37 17.12
C GLU A 102 3.98 21.47 18.66
N SER A 103 2.81 21.24 19.28
CA SER A 103 2.65 21.23 20.74
C SER A 103 2.93 19.86 21.37
N GLY A 104 3.26 18.83 20.57
CA GLY A 104 3.51 17.47 21.01
C GLY A 104 2.23 16.65 21.26
N ASN A 105 1.06 17.16 20.88
CA ASN A 105 -0.18 16.39 21.00
C ASN A 105 -0.29 15.38 19.86
N ARG A 106 -0.68 14.14 20.17
CA ARG A 106 -0.76 13.04 19.20
C ARG A 106 -2.04 13.09 18.38
N LEU A 107 -1.91 12.98 17.06
CA LEU A 107 -3.05 12.88 16.17
C LEU A 107 -3.79 11.55 16.40
N GLN A 108 -5.11 11.65 16.55
CA GLN A 108 -5.97 10.47 16.70
C GLN A 108 -6.72 10.16 15.39
N GLY A 109 -6.87 8.87 15.14
CA GLY A 109 -7.59 8.37 13.97
C GLY A 109 -7.94 6.89 14.12
N TYR A 110 -8.64 6.37 13.13
CA TYR A 110 -8.95 4.94 13.08
C TYR A 110 -7.72 4.16 12.63
N GLN A 111 -7.37 3.16 13.42
CA GLN A 111 -6.22 2.30 13.14
C GLN A 111 -6.56 1.23 12.10
N GLY A 112 -5.58 0.88 11.26
CA GLY A 112 -5.64 -0.27 10.38
C GLY A 112 -4.94 -1.48 11.00
N ASN A 113 -5.35 -2.68 10.60
CA ASN A 113 -4.60 -3.89 10.89
C ASN A 113 -3.45 -4.09 9.86
N THR A 114 -2.68 -5.16 10.03
CA THR A 114 -1.57 -5.52 9.12
C THR A 114 -2.00 -5.79 7.67
N ASP A 115 -3.29 -6.04 7.44
CA ASP A 115 -3.87 -6.25 6.11
C ASP A 115 -4.40 -4.95 5.49
N GLY A 116 -4.20 -3.80 6.16
CA GLY A 116 -4.67 -2.49 5.71
C GLY A 116 -6.17 -2.26 5.92
N VAL A 117 -6.85 -3.12 6.66
CA VAL A 117 -8.28 -2.96 6.98
C VAL A 117 -8.45 -2.09 8.21
N ILE A 118 -9.26 -1.04 8.09
CA ILE A 118 -9.58 -0.14 9.21
C ILE A 118 -10.41 -0.90 10.24
N THR A 119 -9.91 -0.99 11.48
CA THR A 119 -10.54 -1.75 12.58
C THR A 119 -11.70 -1.03 13.25
N GLY A 120 -11.84 0.28 13.04
CA GLY A 120 -12.86 1.10 13.69
C GLY A 120 -12.51 1.54 15.12
N GLU A 121 -11.37 1.17 15.65
CA GLU A 121 -10.88 1.66 16.93
C GLU A 121 -10.19 3.02 16.75
N LEU A 122 -10.57 4.00 17.58
CA LEU A 122 -9.95 5.32 17.62
C LEU A 122 -8.74 5.25 18.55
N GLY A 123 -7.59 5.60 18.04
CA GLY A 123 -6.34 5.62 18.80
C GLY A 123 -5.34 6.62 18.25
N ASP A 124 -4.20 6.76 18.94
CA ASP A 124 -3.11 7.59 18.48
C ASP A 124 -2.53 7.01 17.18
N LEU A 125 -2.42 7.83 16.14
CA LEU A 125 -1.86 7.41 14.86
C LEU A 125 -0.34 7.25 14.99
N PHE A 126 0.10 6.09 14.54
CA PHE A 126 1.48 5.66 14.63
C PHE A 126 2.00 5.22 13.25
N ILE A 127 3.19 5.64 12.90
CA ILE A 127 3.91 5.18 11.72
C ILE A 127 5.05 4.30 12.20
N ASP A 128 4.96 3.02 11.87
CA ASP A 128 6.03 2.09 12.19
C ASP A 128 7.21 2.33 11.26
N THR A 129 8.29 2.85 11.82
CA THR A 129 9.56 3.08 11.12
C THR A 129 10.56 1.96 11.35
N THR A 130 10.16 0.89 12.03
CA THR A 130 11.02 -0.28 12.24
C THR A 130 11.19 -1.05 10.93
N LEU A 131 12.20 -1.90 10.89
CA LEU A 131 12.37 -2.83 9.78
C LEU A 131 11.15 -3.74 9.70
N VAL A 132 10.54 -3.81 8.53
CA VAL A 132 9.51 -4.80 8.24
C VAL A 132 10.21 -6.13 8.02
N ASP A 133 9.85 -7.13 8.83
CA ASP A 133 10.36 -8.47 8.66
C ASP A 133 10.02 -9.00 7.27
N PRO A 134 10.95 -9.71 6.61
CA PRO A 134 10.70 -10.27 5.31
C PRO A 134 9.61 -11.36 5.39
N LYS A 135 8.84 -11.47 4.34
CA LYS A 135 7.90 -12.58 4.17
C LYS A 135 8.41 -13.52 3.09
N VAL A 136 8.71 -14.75 3.48
CA VAL A 136 9.08 -15.80 2.55
C VAL A 136 7.95 -16.06 1.56
N THR A 137 8.29 -16.26 0.28
CA THR A 137 7.31 -16.66 -0.73
C THR A 137 6.79 -18.05 -0.43
N SER A 138 5.47 -18.20 -0.30
CA SER A 138 4.79 -19.47 -0.11
C SER A 138 3.93 -19.87 -1.31
N LYS A 139 3.46 -18.88 -2.07
CA LYS A 139 2.64 -19.09 -3.25
C LYS A 139 3.07 -18.18 -4.39
N VAL A 140 3.21 -18.78 -5.58
CA VAL A 140 3.41 -18.08 -6.85
C VAL A 140 2.22 -18.42 -7.75
N THR A 141 1.62 -17.45 -8.41
CA THR A 141 0.54 -17.67 -9.37
C THR A 141 0.98 -17.15 -10.73
N ILE A 142 1.00 -18.02 -11.72
CA ILE A 142 1.36 -17.70 -13.10
C ILE A 142 0.20 -18.06 -14.02
N THR A 143 -0.23 -17.08 -14.79
CA THR A 143 -1.23 -17.27 -15.83
C THR A 143 -0.57 -16.98 -17.18
N SER A 144 -0.53 -17.99 -18.05
CA SER A 144 0.10 -17.88 -19.37
C SER A 144 -0.76 -18.57 -20.44
N ASN A 145 -0.50 -18.23 -21.69
CA ASN A 145 -0.99 -19.00 -22.82
C ASN A 145 0.18 -19.70 -23.50
N LEU A 146 0.10 -21.02 -23.65
CA LEU A 146 1.05 -21.82 -24.40
C LEU A 146 0.55 -21.94 -25.85
N ASP A 147 1.44 -21.79 -26.82
CA ASP A 147 1.05 -21.90 -28.23
C ASP A 147 0.82 -23.36 -28.63
N SER A 148 -0.44 -23.69 -28.94
CA SER A 148 -0.82 -25.05 -29.35
C SER A 148 -0.17 -25.50 -30.66
N ARG A 149 0.30 -24.57 -31.49
CA ARG A 149 0.91 -24.81 -32.81
C ARG A 149 2.38 -25.20 -32.74
N GLU A 150 3.01 -24.98 -31.59
CA GLU A 150 4.42 -25.29 -31.38
C GLU A 150 4.75 -26.78 -31.67
N ALA A 151 5.95 -27.01 -32.15
CA ALA A 151 6.47 -28.37 -32.30
C ALA A 151 7.24 -28.81 -31.05
N THR A 152 7.40 -30.09 -30.86
CA THR A 152 8.32 -30.65 -29.84
C THR A 152 9.74 -30.12 -30.10
N PRO A 153 10.48 -29.68 -29.08
CA PRO A 153 11.86 -29.21 -29.22
C PRO A 153 12.75 -30.24 -29.89
N THR A 154 13.71 -29.77 -30.68
CA THR A 154 14.61 -30.65 -31.45
C THR A 154 15.75 -31.22 -30.60
N THR A 155 16.11 -30.51 -29.53
CA THR A 155 17.15 -30.94 -28.60
C THR A 155 16.54 -31.60 -27.38
N THR A 156 17.00 -32.80 -27.11
CA THR A 156 16.62 -33.60 -25.92
C THR A 156 17.87 -34.24 -25.33
N PRO A 157 17.99 -34.37 -23.99
CA PRO A 157 17.04 -33.94 -22.96
C PRO A 157 17.01 -32.41 -22.76
N PHE A 158 16.02 -31.93 -22.00
CA PHE A 158 15.92 -30.52 -21.62
C PHE A 158 17.20 -30.03 -20.90
N ALA A 159 17.64 -28.84 -21.27
CA ALA A 159 18.74 -28.13 -20.62
C ALA A 159 18.40 -26.63 -20.54
N SER A 160 18.37 -26.05 -19.36
CA SER A 160 18.03 -24.65 -19.13
C SER A 160 18.94 -23.66 -19.87
N THR A 161 20.16 -24.10 -20.21
CA THR A 161 21.16 -23.31 -20.95
C THR A 161 21.06 -23.43 -22.47
N ASP A 162 20.22 -24.34 -22.98
CA ASP A 162 20.03 -24.56 -24.41
C ASP A 162 18.61 -24.13 -24.83
N PRO A 163 18.44 -22.98 -25.50
CA PRO A 163 17.13 -22.46 -25.90
C PRO A 163 16.43 -23.33 -26.95
N THR A 164 17.11 -24.29 -27.58
CA THR A 164 16.51 -25.25 -28.52
C THR A 164 15.87 -26.45 -27.84
N SER A 165 16.03 -26.57 -26.51
CA SER A 165 15.51 -27.68 -25.69
C SER A 165 14.16 -27.38 -25.04
N TYR A 166 13.61 -26.17 -25.19
CA TYR A 166 12.30 -25.76 -24.66
C TYR A 166 11.61 -24.81 -25.64
N ASN A 167 10.28 -24.68 -25.53
CA ASN A 167 9.49 -23.81 -26.39
C ASN A 167 9.39 -22.39 -25.85
N SER A 168 9.12 -22.26 -24.54
CA SER A 168 8.87 -20.97 -23.92
C SER A 168 9.37 -20.94 -22.49
N THR A 169 9.69 -19.74 -22.01
CA THR A 169 10.14 -19.53 -20.63
C THR A 169 9.51 -18.27 -20.06
N THR A 170 9.33 -18.24 -18.75
CA THR A 170 8.93 -17.07 -17.99
C THR A 170 9.68 -17.02 -16.67
N SER A 171 9.76 -15.83 -16.06
CA SER A 171 10.41 -15.67 -14.76
C SER A 171 9.61 -14.75 -13.84
N THR A 172 9.78 -14.93 -12.54
CA THR A 172 9.25 -14.05 -11.50
C THR A 172 10.22 -14.01 -10.33
N THR A 173 10.14 -12.92 -9.56
CA THR A 173 10.96 -12.79 -8.34
C THR A 173 10.25 -13.47 -7.18
N ILE A 174 10.98 -14.24 -6.39
CA ILE A 174 10.55 -14.85 -5.12
C ILE A 174 11.49 -14.43 -4.01
N TYR A 175 11.09 -14.59 -2.75
CA TYR A 175 11.86 -14.16 -1.60
C TYR A 175 12.10 -15.30 -0.62
N ASP A 176 13.34 -15.40 -0.12
CA ASP A 176 13.73 -16.38 0.88
C ASP A 176 13.36 -15.94 2.32
N SER A 177 13.71 -16.76 3.32
CA SER A 177 13.42 -16.49 4.74
C SER A 177 14.18 -15.30 5.32
N LEU A 178 15.22 -14.81 4.66
CA LEU A 178 15.98 -13.63 5.04
C LEU A 178 15.61 -12.40 4.23
N GLY A 179 14.65 -12.53 3.28
CA GLY A 179 14.19 -11.45 2.42
C GLY A 179 15.08 -11.18 1.21
N ASN A 180 16.02 -12.07 0.89
CA ASN A 180 16.76 -11.95 -0.35
C ASN A 180 15.86 -12.33 -1.52
N SER A 181 16.03 -11.62 -2.63
CA SER A 181 15.30 -11.88 -3.85
C SER A 181 16.02 -12.93 -4.69
N HIS A 182 15.25 -13.88 -5.22
CA HIS A 182 15.69 -14.94 -6.12
C HIS A 182 14.86 -14.91 -7.40
N VAL A 183 15.42 -15.39 -8.50
CA VAL A 183 14.71 -15.48 -9.78
C VAL A 183 14.21 -16.89 -9.99
N LEU A 184 12.89 -17.07 -9.90
CA LEU A 184 12.25 -18.32 -10.32
C LEU A 184 12.01 -18.27 -11.82
N GLN A 185 12.53 -19.25 -12.55
CA GLN A 185 12.29 -19.45 -13.97
C GLN A 185 11.46 -20.71 -14.21
N LEU A 186 10.47 -20.60 -15.10
CA LEU A 186 9.70 -21.72 -15.59
C LEU A 186 10.00 -21.93 -17.07
N TYR A 187 10.17 -23.19 -17.45
CA TYR A 187 10.39 -23.60 -18.85
C TYR A 187 9.28 -24.54 -19.26
N TYR A 188 8.68 -24.29 -20.42
CA TYR A 188 7.64 -25.11 -20.99
C TYR A 188 8.16 -25.87 -22.20
N VAL A 189 8.08 -27.18 -22.13
CA VAL A 189 8.57 -28.11 -23.15
C VAL A 189 7.42 -28.93 -23.66
N LYS A 190 7.07 -28.75 -24.94
CA LYS A 190 5.99 -29.52 -25.56
C LYS A 190 6.41 -30.98 -25.76
N THR A 191 5.59 -31.91 -25.33
CA THR A 191 5.85 -33.35 -25.46
C THR A 191 5.35 -33.91 -26.79
N ALA A 192 5.74 -35.13 -27.13
CA ALA A 192 5.19 -35.82 -28.29
C ALA A 192 3.72 -36.23 -28.13
N THR A 193 3.23 -36.24 -26.90
CA THR A 193 1.80 -36.50 -26.60
C THR A 193 0.99 -35.23 -26.85
N ALA A 194 -0.09 -35.36 -27.60
CA ALA A 194 -0.94 -34.21 -27.91
C ALA A 194 -1.42 -33.50 -26.61
N ASN A 195 -1.47 -32.19 -26.65
CA ASN A 195 -1.95 -31.32 -25.56
C ASN A 195 -1.22 -31.53 -24.22
N THR A 196 0.03 -32.01 -24.24
CA THR A 196 0.79 -32.32 -23.06
C THR A 196 2.12 -31.57 -23.07
N TRP A 197 2.46 -30.97 -21.94
CA TRP A 197 3.68 -30.21 -21.74
C TRP A 197 4.38 -30.65 -20.47
N ASP A 198 5.70 -30.61 -20.50
CA ASP A 198 6.57 -30.75 -19.33
C ASP A 198 6.97 -29.36 -18.85
N VAL A 199 6.76 -29.08 -17.57
CA VAL A 199 7.13 -27.82 -16.91
C VAL A 199 8.34 -28.06 -16.03
N TYR A 200 9.43 -27.38 -16.30
CA TYR A 200 10.62 -27.37 -15.47
C TYR A 200 10.72 -26.04 -14.74
N THR A 201 11.24 -26.06 -13.54
CA THR A 201 11.49 -24.86 -12.72
C THR A 201 12.94 -24.79 -12.33
N SER A 202 13.49 -23.57 -12.27
CA SER A 202 14.85 -23.32 -11.82
C SER A 202 14.87 -22.05 -10.97
N VAL A 203 15.64 -22.03 -9.91
CA VAL A 203 15.88 -20.84 -9.09
C VAL A 203 17.34 -20.42 -9.32
N ASP A 204 17.56 -19.13 -9.62
CA ASP A 204 18.86 -18.52 -9.87
C ASP A 204 19.75 -19.27 -10.89
N GLY A 205 19.10 -19.92 -11.86
CA GLY A 205 19.80 -20.73 -12.86
C GLY A 205 20.36 -22.07 -12.33
N GLY A 206 19.93 -22.48 -11.14
CA GLY A 206 20.26 -23.80 -10.58
C GLY A 206 19.74 -24.95 -11.43
N THR A 207 20.10 -26.18 -11.06
CA THR A 207 19.69 -27.39 -11.80
C THR A 207 18.18 -27.60 -11.63
N PRO A 208 17.40 -27.62 -12.72
CA PRO A 208 15.98 -27.90 -12.64
C PRO A 208 15.70 -29.30 -12.08
N PRO A 209 14.73 -29.45 -11.15
CA PRO A 209 14.24 -30.76 -10.73
C PRO A 209 13.54 -31.49 -11.89
N ALA A 210 13.05 -32.71 -11.64
CA ALA A 210 12.26 -33.44 -12.62
C ALA A 210 11.05 -32.61 -13.08
N ALA A 211 10.68 -32.75 -14.36
CA ALA A 211 9.54 -32.06 -14.92
C ALA A 211 8.23 -32.42 -14.20
N THR A 212 7.38 -31.44 -14.10
CA THR A 212 5.96 -31.65 -13.81
C THR A 212 5.18 -31.64 -15.12
N GLN A 213 4.52 -32.76 -15.43
CA GLN A 213 3.73 -32.86 -16.64
C GLN A 213 2.34 -32.25 -16.43
N ILE A 214 1.93 -31.44 -17.40
CA ILE A 214 0.60 -30.83 -17.46
C ILE A 214 -0.08 -31.20 -18.78
N SER A 215 -1.40 -31.30 -18.76
CA SER A 215 -2.21 -31.61 -19.95
C SER A 215 -3.38 -30.66 -20.08
N PHE A 216 -3.82 -30.44 -21.31
CA PHE A 216 -4.92 -29.54 -21.64
C PHE A 216 -6.07 -30.31 -22.29
N ASP A 217 -7.28 -29.87 -22.01
CA ASP A 217 -8.48 -30.34 -22.66
C ASP A 217 -8.57 -29.78 -24.12
N PRO A 218 -9.39 -30.37 -24.98
CA PRO A 218 -9.51 -29.91 -26.38
C PRO A 218 -9.99 -28.46 -26.54
N ASP A 219 -10.57 -27.86 -25.53
CA ASP A 219 -10.98 -26.46 -25.48
C ASP A 219 -9.83 -25.50 -25.13
N GLY A 220 -8.64 -26.05 -24.81
CA GLY A 220 -7.44 -25.29 -24.45
C GLY A 220 -7.34 -24.92 -22.98
N THR A 221 -8.25 -25.39 -22.13
CA THR A 221 -8.15 -25.21 -20.67
C THR A 221 -7.30 -26.33 -20.04
N LEU A 222 -6.71 -26.04 -18.88
CA LEU A 222 -5.92 -27.04 -18.15
C LEU A 222 -6.85 -28.18 -17.72
N ALA A 223 -6.51 -29.42 -18.07
CA ALA A 223 -7.32 -30.58 -17.74
C ALA A 223 -7.45 -30.78 -16.23
N ALA A 224 -8.65 -31.15 -15.77
CA ALA A 224 -8.93 -31.34 -14.34
C ALA A 224 -8.04 -32.41 -13.66
N ALA A 225 -7.53 -33.37 -14.42
CA ALA A 225 -6.59 -34.39 -13.94
C ALA A 225 -5.12 -33.92 -13.97
N SER A 226 -4.86 -32.71 -14.47
CA SER A 226 -3.52 -32.16 -14.59
C SER A 226 -3.02 -31.60 -13.26
N ASN A 227 -1.69 -31.52 -13.11
CA ASN A 227 -1.08 -30.86 -11.98
C ASN A 227 -1.22 -29.33 -12.12
N ASN A 228 -2.20 -28.75 -11.48
CA ASN A 228 -2.46 -27.30 -11.49
C ASN A 228 -1.67 -26.54 -10.43
N SER A 229 -1.05 -27.24 -9.49
CA SER A 229 -0.23 -26.69 -8.42
C SER A 229 1.05 -27.52 -8.28
N ILE A 230 2.18 -26.89 -8.58
CA ILE A 230 3.51 -27.53 -8.54
C ILE A 230 4.16 -27.18 -7.21
N ALA A 231 4.33 -28.17 -6.34
CA ALA A 231 5.06 -27.98 -5.09
C ALA A 231 6.58 -28.08 -5.35
N ILE A 232 7.30 -27.09 -4.91
CA ILE A 232 8.75 -26.96 -5.13
C ILE A 232 9.43 -26.73 -3.77
N THR A 233 10.55 -27.42 -3.57
CA THR A 233 11.47 -27.13 -2.48
C THR A 233 12.84 -26.89 -3.06
N THR A 234 13.34 -25.66 -2.89
CA THR A 234 14.69 -25.28 -3.27
C THR A 234 15.58 -25.36 -2.03
N PRO A 235 16.60 -26.22 -2.01
CA PRO A 235 17.50 -26.32 -0.88
C PRO A 235 18.24 -25.01 -0.60
N ALA A 236 18.50 -24.73 0.67
CA ALA A 236 19.24 -23.54 1.10
C ALA A 236 20.59 -23.33 0.37
N ALA A 237 21.25 -24.43 0.01
CA ALA A 237 22.52 -24.40 -0.72
C ALA A 237 22.41 -23.87 -2.17
N GLU A 238 21.22 -23.89 -2.75
CA GLU A 238 20.93 -23.40 -4.10
C GLU A 238 20.39 -21.96 -4.11
N LEU A 239 20.09 -21.38 -2.94
CA LEU A 239 19.69 -20.00 -2.79
C LEU A 239 20.94 -19.10 -2.78
N LEU A 240 21.26 -18.56 -3.92
CA LEU A 240 22.50 -17.82 -4.11
C LEU A 240 22.24 -16.29 -4.11
N SER A 241 23.15 -15.56 -3.49
CA SER A 241 23.21 -14.10 -3.64
C SER A 241 23.64 -13.73 -5.06
N ALA A 242 23.49 -12.46 -5.45
CA ALA A 242 23.98 -11.94 -6.72
C ALA A 242 25.50 -12.17 -6.93
N ALA A 243 26.25 -12.43 -5.86
CA ALA A 243 27.66 -12.80 -5.92
C ALA A 243 27.90 -14.31 -6.07
N GLY A 244 26.85 -15.13 -6.20
CA GLY A 244 26.95 -16.58 -6.31
C GLY A 244 27.34 -17.31 -5.00
N VAL A 245 27.10 -16.66 -3.85
CA VAL A 245 27.35 -17.22 -2.52
C VAL A 245 26.03 -17.58 -1.89
N ALA A 246 25.96 -18.75 -1.23
CA ALA A 246 24.75 -19.16 -0.50
C ALA A 246 24.33 -18.11 0.53
N THR A 247 23.04 -17.76 0.53
CA THR A 247 22.47 -16.68 1.39
C THR A 247 22.43 -17.04 2.86
N GLY A 248 22.47 -18.33 3.19
CA GLY A 248 22.29 -18.83 4.55
C GLY A 248 20.81 -18.88 5.00
N ALA A 249 19.88 -18.66 4.07
CA ALA A 249 18.46 -18.82 4.30
C ALA A 249 18.07 -20.29 4.57
N ALA A 250 16.88 -20.51 5.08
CA ALA A 250 16.31 -21.85 5.18
C ALA A 250 15.89 -22.38 3.79
N ASP A 251 15.63 -23.68 3.69
CA ASP A 251 15.05 -24.27 2.48
C ASP A 251 13.76 -23.53 2.10
N LEU A 252 13.64 -23.17 0.82
CA LEU A 252 12.51 -22.42 0.32
C LEU A 252 11.47 -23.37 -0.28
N THR A 253 10.35 -23.52 0.43
CA THR A 253 9.22 -24.37 -0.01
C THR A 253 8.04 -23.48 -0.40
N TYR A 254 7.57 -23.63 -1.63
CA TYR A 254 6.45 -22.87 -2.18
C TYR A 254 5.67 -23.67 -3.22
N THR A 255 4.50 -23.18 -3.58
CA THR A 255 3.68 -23.76 -4.63
C THR A 255 3.56 -22.79 -5.80
N VAL A 256 3.66 -23.31 -7.02
CA VAL A 256 3.39 -22.57 -8.25
C VAL A 256 2.01 -22.99 -8.77
N ASP A 257 1.06 -22.08 -8.71
CA ASP A 257 -0.31 -22.25 -9.20
C ASP A 257 -0.37 -21.81 -10.66
N ILE A 258 -0.70 -22.72 -11.54
CA ILE A 258 -0.83 -22.53 -12.99
C ILE A 258 -2.23 -22.84 -13.51
N LEU A 259 -3.22 -22.93 -12.62
CA LEU A 259 -4.59 -23.33 -12.94
C LEU A 259 -5.22 -22.53 -14.09
N ALA A 260 -4.92 -21.25 -14.17
CA ALA A 260 -5.45 -20.36 -15.21
C ALA A 260 -4.58 -20.33 -16.49
N THR A 261 -3.61 -21.22 -16.64
CA THR A 261 -2.83 -21.38 -17.86
C THR A 261 -3.67 -22.05 -18.95
N THR A 262 -3.56 -21.56 -20.17
CA THR A 262 -4.28 -22.05 -21.34
C THR A 262 -3.33 -22.52 -22.44
N GLN A 263 -3.84 -23.34 -23.36
CA GLN A 263 -3.15 -23.73 -24.58
C GLN A 263 -4.01 -23.36 -25.80
N LEU A 264 -3.77 -22.20 -26.36
CA LEU A 264 -4.54 -21.69 -27.51
C LEU A 264 -3.64 -21.56 -28.76
N GLY A 265 -4.25 -21.41 -29.93
CA GLY A 265 -3.56 -21.22 -31.22
C GLY A 265 -3.02 -19.78 -31.41
N THR A 266 -2.55 -19.14 -30.36
CA THR A 266 -1.91 -17.84 -30.35
C THR A 266 -0.52 -17.95 -29.72
N ASP A 267 0.34 -17.00 -30.04
CA ASP A 267 1.72 -16.98 -29.54
C ASP A 267 1.78 -17.02 -28.01
N PHE A 268 2.87 -17.56 -27.47
CA PHE A 268 3.12 -17.60 -26.04
C PHE A 268 3.01 -16.20 -25.43
N SER A 269 2.25 -16.10 -24.35
CA SER A 269 2.13 -14.86 -23.58
C SER A 269 1.97 -15.16 -22.08
N VAL A 270 2.52 -14.27 -21.25
CA VAL A 270 2.31 -14.29 -19.80
C VAL A 270 1.33 -13.18 -19.45
N ASN A 271 0.16 -13.54 -18.97
CA ASN A 271 -0.90 -12.60 -18.64
C ASN A 271 -0.73 -12.04 -17.21
N SER A 272 -0.22 -12.87 -16.30
CA SER A 272 0.03 -12.49 -14.91
C SER A 272 1.10 -13.38 -14.29
N ALA A 273 1.96 -12.77 -13.48
CA ALA A 273 2.88 -13.48 -12.59
C ALA A 273 2.90 -12.73 -11.25
N THR A 274 2.37 -13.34 -10.21
CA THR A 274 2.26 -12.76 -8.87
C THR A 274 2.77 -13.73 -7.82
N GLN A 275 3.18 -13.21 -6.68
CA GLN A 275 3.65 -13.99 -5.55
C GLN A 275 3.33 -13.25 -4.24
N ASP A 276 3.41 -13.92 -3.09
CA ASP A 276 2.95 -13.43 -1.80
C ASP A 276 4.07 -13.03 -0.82
N GLY A 277 5.34 -13.16 -1.22
CA GLY A 277 6.51 -12.81 -0.43
C GLY A 277 6.98 -11.37 -0.66
N TYR A 278 7.81 -10.88 0.23
CA TYR A 278 8.51 -9.60 0.08
C TYR A 278 9.82 -9.59 0.88
N GLY A 279 10.76 -8.77 0.44
CA GLY A 279 12.03 -8.57 1.13
C GLY A 279 11.86 -7.74 2.41
N ALA A 280 12.90 -7.71 3.25
CA ALA A 280 12.96 -6.79 4.37
C ALA A 280 12.85 -5.35 3.86
N GLY A 281 12.02 -4.55 4.51
CA GLY A 281 11.77 -3.16 4.14
C GLY A 281 11.95 -2.22 5.32
N GLN A 282 12.22 -0.96 5.01
CA GLN A 282 12.20 0.13 5.96
C GLN A 282 11.52 1.33 5.34
N LEU A 283 10.68 2.01 6.09
CA LEU A 283 10.12 3.28 5.66
C LEU A 283 11.24 4.33 5.66
N ILE A 284 11.62 4.83 4.47
CA ILE A 284 12.71 5.80 4.30
C ILE A 284 12.22 7.22 4.05
N SER A 285 10.94 7.40 3.64
CA SER A 285 10.30 8.72 3.48
C SER A 285 8.78 8.57 3.43
N PHE A 286 8.05 9.65 3.76
CA PHE A 286 6.60 9.79 3.66
C PHE A 286 6.21 11.18 3.18
#